data_de2d64cef02d5694abcfef37e773b578
#
_entry.id   de2d64cef02d5694abcfef37e773b578
#
_cell.length_a   1.000
_cell.length_b   1.000
_cell.length_c   1.000
_cell.angle_alpha   90.00
_cell.angle_beta   90.00
_cell.angle_gamma   90.00
#
_symmetry.space_group_name_H-M   'P 1'
#
loop_
_entity.id
_entity.type
_entity.pdbx_description
1 polymer ?
#
loop_
_entity_poly.entity_id
_entity_poly.type
_entity_poly.pdbx_seq_one_letter_code
_entity_poly.pdbx_strand_id
1 'polypeptide(L)'
;MEEINKEEQVVVSTDANQNETSPQNTEGETKKPFKKKKPNVQDQWNSKGEQYAKEINEMVEFGENNGWENWKGKEPEDKRDHLAEEVIRQLKQANVEKRVDRFRNDFPPSHSPIISFLEKQSQSIEQLHFINDQKIVFLTGTAYQKRQAYLLNNDQTLELDRNINAIGKSMQNNIFAIATESKVSTFKGWEGELINEFTLNETAKLGITELIPFNDGHKILMVTSEGIYLVSKNEEKLIHPLNEGNEEDWSSNIDMENATLSNDNTYIVVGDQCYDHRILDSDGNTLGSIEPQSSYPHFCLFSKDDSQLISNSCHFYNGVTIGINSDRFIGVKIEAYTESDDYKIIDEEMRVYVGLATRNYYILGDAYGNIKAIDKNGKKIWRHFLGSTISGMTISDDEQILWVGSSSGILHKLLLGKGHRDKHTIGNGNHYEEFRLLIWKNELQIWKW
;
A
#
# COMPACT_ATOMS: atom_id res chain seq x y z
N MET A 1 32.95 30.06 -16.84
CA MET A 1 32.53 31.19 -17.68
C MET A 1 31.05 31.36 -17.40
N GLU A 2 30.53 32.31 -16.79
CA GLU A 2 30.87 33.60 -16.17
C GLU A 2 29.69 33.92 -15.25
N GLU A 3 30.05 34.42 -14.10
CA GLU A 3 29.15 35.02 -13.11
C GLU A 3 28.41 36.25 -13.68
N ILE A 4 27.24 36.56 -13.13
CA ILE A 4 26.87 37.95 -12.82
C ILE A 4 25.99 37.99 -11.58
N ASN A 5 26.58 38.52 -10.51
CA ASN A 5 25.95 39.10 -9.33
C ASN A 5 25.19 40.39 -9.68
N LYS A 6 24.07 40.64 -9.00
CA LYS A 6 23.69 42.02 -8.64
C LYS A 6 22.89 42.03 -7.33
N GLU A 7 23.56 42.55 -6.31
CA GLU A 7 22.98 43.18 -5.12
C GLU A 7 22.28 44.49 -5.52
N GLU A 8 21.17 44.81 -4.88
CA GLU A 8 20.76 46.22 -4.75
C GLU A 8 20.22 46.48 -3.34
N GLN A 9 20.67 47.62 -2.86
CA GLN A 9 20.72 48.10 -1.49
C GLN A 9 19.42 48.77 -1.02
N VAL A 10 19.28 48.66 0.28
CA VAL A 10 18.42 49.42 1.20
C VAL A 10 18.60 50.94 1.06
N VAL A 11 17.52 51.72 1.07
CA VAL A 11 17.50 53.13 1.45
C VAL A 11 16.47 53.35 2.56
N VAL A 12 16.99 53.75 3.71
CA VAL A 12 16.29 54.33 4.86
C VAL A 12 16.16 55.82 4.65
N SER A 13 15.00 56.39 4.91
CA SER A 13 14.86 57.83 5.22
C SER A 13 13.91 58.04 6.37
N THR A 14 14.48 58.52 7.45
CA THR A 14 13.85 59.24 8.56
C THR A 14 13.51 60.67 8.12
N ASP A 15 12.34 61.21 8.54
CA ASP A 15 12.29 62.54 9.13
C ASP A 15 11.00 62.79 9.92
N ALA A 16 11.15 63.52 11.02
CA ALA A 16 10.18 63.92 12.01
C ALA A 16 9.64 65.34 11.70
N ASN A 17 8.44 65.69 12.15
CA ASN A 17 8.16 66.78 13.09
C ASN A 17 6.65 67.11 13.22
N GLN A 18 6.21 67.12 14.43
CA GLN A 18 5.48 68.11 15.25
C GLN A 18 4.38 69.00 14.56
N ASN A 19 3.14 68.95 15.04
CA ASN A 19 2.64 69.93 16.02
C ASN A 19 1.17 69.72 16.41
N GLU A 20 0.88 70.11 17.63
CA GLU A 20 -0.31 70.16 18.42
C GLU A 20 -1.53 70.85 17.79
N THR A 21 -2.72 70.35 18.18
CA THR A 21 -3.79 71.13 18.88
C THR A 21 -4.98 70.22 19.20
N SER A 22 -5.37 70.15 20.48
CA SER A 22 -6.68 69.68 20.94
C SER A 22 -7.73 70.80 20.76
N PRO A 23 -9.02 70.49 20.64
CA PRO A 23 -9.85 70.29 21.81
C PRO A 23 -11.08 69.34 21.75
N GLN A 24 -11.42 68.83 22.90
CA GLN A 24 -12.75 68.61 23.51
C GLN A 24 -13.72 67.58 22.97
N ASN A 25 -13.91 66.56 23.82
CA ASN A 25 -15.12 65.85 24.25
C ASN A 25 -16.34 65.80 23.33
N THR A 26 -16.64 64.55 22.88
CA THR A 26 -18.00 64.00 22.98
C THR A 26 -17.86 62.48 23.23
N GLU A 27 -18.45 62.03 24.34
CA GLU A 27 -18.64 60.65 24.70
C GLU A 27 -19.46 59.94 23.60
N GLY A 28 -18.78 59.10 22.82
CA GLY A 28 -19.40 58.13 21.96
C GLY A 28 -18.81 56.76 22.35
N GLU A 29 -19.62 55.91 22.95
CA GLU A 29 -19.28 54.51 23.21
C GLU A 29 -18.74 53.84 21.94
N THR A 30 -17.45 53.82 21.77
CA THR A 30 -16.80 53.03 20.74
C THR A 30 -16.80 51.57 21.16
N LYS A 31 -17.77 50.80 20.62
CA LYS A 31 -17.71 49.32 20.63
C LYS A 31 -16.33 48.92 20.09
N LYS A 32 -15.44 48.47 21.00
CA LYS A 32 -14.15 47.89 20.62
C LYS A 32 -14.42 46.78 19.61
N PRO A 33 -13.77 46.79 18.42
CA PRO A 33 -13.94 45.72 17.45
C PRO A 33 -13.56 44.40 18.13
N PHE A 34 -14.47 43.44 18.13
CA PHE A 34 -14.18 42.07 18.54
C PHE A 34 -12.98 41.61 17.73
N LYS A 35 -11.79 41.57 18.33
CA LYS A 35 -10.65 40.87 17.73
C LYS A 35 -11.06 39.41 17.59
N LYS A 36 -11.42 38.97 16.36
CA LYS A 36 -11.60 37.57 16.05
C LYS A 36 -10.32 36.88 16.50
N LYS A 37 -10.42 36.03 17.54
CA LYS A 37 -9.32 35.17 17.95
C LYS A 37 -8.85 34.43 16.69
N LYS A 38 -7.54 34.47 16.38
CA LYS A 38 -7.01 33.62 15.30
C LYS A 38 -7.41 32.19 15.65
N PRO A 39 -8.00 31.43 14.69
CA PRO A 39 -8.40 30.06 14.95
C PRO A 39 -7.16 29.26 15.42
N ASN A 40 -7.34 28.42 16.43
CA ASN A 40 -6.26 27.59 16.94
C ASN A 40 -5.89 26.50 15.90
N VAL A 41 -4.80 25.77 16.12
CA VAL A 41 -4.29 24.73 15.20
C VAL A 41 -5.34 23.62 15.01
N GLN A 42 -5.99 23.20 16.07
CA GLN A 42 -7.04 22.18 16.03
C GLN A 42 -8.24 22.60 15.18
N ASP A 43 -8.76 23.81 15.36
CA ASP A 43 -9.90 24.32 14.58
C ASP A 43 -9.55 24.40 13.09
N GLN A 44 -8.33 24.84 12.77
CA GLN A 44 -7.86 24.91 11.38
C GLN A 44 -7.66 23.52 10.77
N TRP A 45 -7.05 22.59 11.51
CA TRP A 45 -6.86 21.21 11.07
C TRP A 45 -8.19 20.54 10.74
N ASN A 46 -9.16 20.66 11.64
CA ASN A 46 -10.46 20.05 11.47
C ASN A 46 -11.26 20.69 10.32
N SER A 47 -11.42 22.01 10.30
CA SER A 47 -12.26 22.67 9.32
C SER A 47 -11.73 22.52 7.88
N LYS A 48 -10.41 22.68 7.68
CA LYS A 48 -9.79 22.52 6.36
C LYS A 48 -9.77 21.05 5.92
N GLY A 49 -9.57 20.13 6.85
CA GLY A 49 -9.57 18.71 6.54
C GLY A 49 -10.94 18.18 6.16
N GLU A 50 -11.98 18.59 6.86
CA GLU A 50 -13.37 18.25 6.51
C GLU A 50 -13.75 18.82 5.14
N GLN A 51 -13.36 20.07 4.87
CA GLN A 51 -13.60 20.69 3.56
C GLN A 51 -12.87 19.93 2.44
N TYR A 52 -11.57 19.64 2.61
CA TYR A 52 -10.77 18.93 1.63
C TYR A 52 -11.34 17.54 1.34
N ALA A 53 -11.63 16.74 2.37
CA ALA A 53 -12.19 15.40 2.20
C ALA A 53 -13.54 15.44 1.47
N LYS A 54 -14.40 16.42 1.79
CA LYS A 54 -15.68 16.62 1.12
C LYS A 54 -15.48 16.94 -0.37
N GLU A 55 -14.62 17.92 -0.69
CA GLU A 55 -14.36 18.35 -2.07
C GLU A 55 -13.77 17.21 -2.92
N ILE A 56 -12.83 16.41 -2.38
CA ILE A 56 -12.29 15.24 -3.06
C ILE A 56 -13.37 14.17 -3.28
N ASN A 57 -14.19 13.87 -2.28
CA ASN A 57 -15.25 12.88 -2.41
C ASN A 57 -16.28 13.30 -3.48
N GLU A 58 -16.67 14.58 -3.51
CA GLU A 58 -17.59 15.12 -4.52
C GLU A 58 -16.97 15.06 -5.94
N MET A 59 -15.68 15.38 -6.08
CA MET A 59 -14.97 15.30 -7.36
C MET A 59 -14.90 13.86 -7.88
N VAL A 60 -14.53 12.91 -7.02
CA VAL A 60 -14.40 11.51 -7.43
C VAL A 60 -15.77 10.89 -7.73
N GLU A 61 -16.78 11.16 -6.93
CA GLU A 61 -18.15 10.71 -7.21
C GLU A 61 -18.68 11.26 -8.54
N PHE A 62 -18.36 12.53 -8.84
CA PHE A 62 -18.71 13.12 -10.13
C PHE A 62 -18.00 12.40 -11.29
N GLY A 63 -16.68 12.18 -11.18
CA GLY A 63 -15.88 11.53 -12.23
C GLY A 63 -16.35 10.10 -12.50
N GLU A 64 -16.65 9.33 -11.43
CA GLU A 64 -17.16 7.96 -11.53
C GLU A 64 -18.54 7.88 -12.19
N ASN A 65 -19.42 8.85 -11.96
CA ASN A 65 -20.80 8.85 -12.48
C ASN A 65 -20.96 9.53 -13.84
N ASN A 66 -20.09 10.49 -14.20
CA ASN A 66 -20.28 11.35 -15.36
C ASN A 66 -19.10 11.34 -16.35
N GLY A 67 -18.02 10.63 -16.04
CA GLY A 67 -16.75 10.67 -16.77
C GLY A 67 -15.86 11.83 -16.33
N TRP A 68 -14.57 11.54 -16.16
CA TRP A 68 -13.56 12.51 -15.71
C TRP A 68 -13.37 13.69 -16.66
N GLU A 69 -13.56 13.49 -17.95
CA GLU A 69 -13.48 14.51 -19.01
C GLU A 69 -14.55 15.60 -18.85
N ASN A 70 -15.61 15.32 -18.12
CA ASN A 70 -16.71 16.25 -17.85
C ASN A 70 -16.51 17.08 -16.57
N TRP A 71 -15.52 16.72 -15.73
CA TRP A 71 -15.18 17.54 -14.58
C TRP A 71 -14.57 18.86 -15.00
N LYS A 72 -15.21 19.99 -14.62
CA LYS A 72 -14.75 21.37 -14.92
C LYS A 72 -14.29 22.13 -13.68
N GLY A 73 -14.34 21.48 -12.49
CA GLY A 73 -13.84 22.04 -11.26
C GLY A 73 -12.31 22.07 -11.21
N LYS A 74 -11.76 22.76 -10.22
CA LYS A 74 -10.34 22.64 -9.88
C LYS A 74 -10.14 21.42 -9.03
N GLU A 75 -8.96 20.82 -9.14
CA GLU A 75 -8.53 19.77 -8.21
C GLU A 75 -8.43 20.37 -6.79
N PRO A 76 -9.07 19.75 -5.79
CA PRO A 76 -8.99 20.22 -4.41
C PRO A 76 -7.56 20.13 -3.86
N GLU A 77 -7.16 21.14 -3.09
CA GLU A 77 -5.85 21.25 -2.47
C GLU A 77 -5.96 21.18 -0.95
N ASP A 78 -5.14 20.34 -0.32
CA ASP A 78 -5.05 20.30 1.15
C ASP A 78 -4.20 21.46 1.67
N LYS A 79 -4.83 22.43 2.34
CA LYS A 79 -4.20 23.67 2.82
C LYS A 79 -3.71 23.57 4.27
N ARG A 80 -3.30 22.39 4.74
CA ARG A 80 -2.91 22.15 6.14
C ARG A 80 -1.42 21.95 6.36
N ASP A 81 -0.57 21.93 5.33
CA ASP A 81 0.87 21.63 5.43
C ASP A 81 1.58 22.47 6.49
N HIS A 82 1.24 23.74 6.61
CA HIS A 82 1.82 24.65 7.59
C HIS A 82 1.44 24.31 9.05
N LEU A 83 0.52 23.38 9.29
CA LEU A 83 0.10 22.90 10.59
C LEU A 83 0.80 21.57 10.96
N ALA A 84 1.41 20.90 9.98
CA ALA A 84 1.90 19.53 10.12
C ALA A 84 2.93 19.38 11.24
N GLU A 85 3.90 20.28 11.35
CA GLU A 85 4.94 20.24 12.38
C GLU A 85 4.34 20.24 13.79
N GLU A 86 3.40 21.15 14.04
CA GLU A 86 2.75 21.26 15.34
C GLU A 86 1.87 20.05 15.65
N VAL A 87 1.15 19.52 14.64
CA VAL A 87 0.30 18.34 14.81
C VAL A 87 1.17 17.10 15.11
N ILE A 88 2.27 16.89 14.38
CA ILE A 88 3.21 15.78 14.65
C ILE A 88 3.85 15.93 16.05
N ARG A 89 4.22 17.13 16.45
CA ARG A 89 4.72 17.38 17.81
C ARG A 89 3.71 16.98 18.89
N GLN A 90 2.43 17.36 18.69
CA GLN A 90 1.35 17.01 19.61
C GLN A 90 1.01 15.51 19.56
N LEU A 91 1.10 14.86 18.40
CA LEU A 91 0.97 13.41 18.23
C LEU A 91 1.99 12.67 19.12
N LYS A 92 3.27 13.03 19.00
CA LYS A 92 4.35 12.44 19.78
C LYS A 92 4.13 12.64 21.28
N GLN A 93 3.76 13.84 21.69
CA GLN A 93 3.44 14.13 23.09
C GLN A 93 2.24 13.30 23.57
N ALA A 94 1.19 13.15 22.77
CA ALA A 94 0.02 12.35 23.12
C ALA A 94 0.35 10.87 23.32
N ASN A 95 1.29 10.32 22.53
CA ASN A 95 1.79 8.96 22.72
C ASN A 95 2.54 8.81 24.06
N VAL A 96 3.45 9.73 24.38
CA VAL A 96 4.18 9.72 25.66
C VAL A 96 3.22 9.83 26.85
N GLU A 97 2.20 10.67 26.74
CA GLU A 97 1.19 10.90 27.78
C GLU A 97 0.05 9.86 27.78
N LYS A 98 0.07 8.86 26.89
CA LYS A 98 -0.95 7.80 26.75
C LYS A 98 -2.37 8.35 26.54
N ARG A 99 -2.52 9.44 25.78
CA ARG A 99 -3.81 10.10 25.47
C ARG A 99 -4.12 10.12 23.97
N VAL A 100 -3.67 9.09 23.25
CA VAL A 100 -3.76 9.00 21.79
C VAL A 100 -5.21 9.09 21.29
N ASP A 101 -6.16 8.42 21.94
CA ASP A 101 -7.57 8.46 21.51
C ASP A 101 -8.17 9.87 21.60
N ARG A 102 -7.83 10.63 22.64
CA ARG A 102 -8.23 12.03 22.73
C ARG A 102 -7.58 12.85 21.63
N PHE A 103 -6.27 12.68 21.42
CA PHE A 103 -5.56 13.38 20.35
C PHE A 103 -6.17 13.07 18.97
N ARG A 104 -6.48 11.81 18.67
CA ARG A 104 -7.11 11.43 17.40
C ARG A 104 -8.47 12.10 17.19
N ASN A 105 -9.26 12.26 18.24
CA ASN A 105 -10.53 12.99 18.16
C ASN A 105 -10.33 14.48 17.93
N ASP A 106 -9.30 15.06 18.53
CA ASP A 106 -8.93 16.47 18.36
C ASP A 106 -8.28 16.75 16.99
N PHE A 107 -7.52 15.80 16.46
CA PHE A 107 -6.79 15.85 15.20
C PHE A 107 -7.00 14.56 14.40
N PRO A 108 -8.10 14.45 13.65
CA PRO A 108 -8.30 13.31 12.76
C PRO A 108 -7.12 13.11 11.81
N PRO A 109 -6.69 11.86 11.56
CA PRO A 109 -5.50 11.59 10.76
C PRO A 109 -5.70 12.00 9.30
N SER A 110 -4.60 12.43 8.68
CA SER A 110 -4.56 12.79 7.28
C SER A 110 -3.16 12.52 6.73
N HIS A 111 -3.04 12.27 5.43
CA HIS A 111 -1.78 11.96 4.77
C HIS A 111 -1.12 13.19 4.16
N SER A 112 -1.83 13.89 3.29
CA SER A 112 -1.26 14.99 2.49
C SER A 112 -0.55 16.08 3.30
N PRO A 113 -1.05 16.54 4.47
CA PRO A 113 -0.36 17.59 5.22
C PRO A 113 0.97 17.14 5.82
N ILE A 114 1.22 15.82 5.96
CA ILE A 114 2.42 15.29 6.62
C ILE A 114 3.43 14.67 5.63
N ILE A 115 3.23 14.81 4.31
CA ILE A 115 4.09 14.23 3.28
C ILE A 115 5.57 14.61 3.50
N SER A 116 5.88 15.86 3.80
CA SER A 116 7.26 16.30 4.01
C SER A 116 8.00 15.60 5.18
N PHE A 117 7.25 15.08 6.16
CA PHE A 117 7.80 14.23 7.22
C PHE A 117 7.98 12.80 6.72
N LEU A 118 7.00 12.29 5.98
CA LEU A 118 7.00 10.93 5.45
C LEU A 118 8.15 10.71 4.47
N GLU A 119 8.39 11.63 3.55
CA GLU A 119 9.49 11.54 2.57
C GLU A 119 10.88 11.35 3.21
N LYS A 120 11.09 11.92 4.39
CA LYS A 120 12.38 11.82 5.12
C LYS A 120 12.49 10.56 5.97
N GLN A 121 11.39 9.99 6.38
CA GLN A 121 11.29 8.95 7.42
C GLN A 121 10.70 7.64 6.90
N SER A 122 10.19 7.65 5.66
CA SER A 122 9.46 6.51 5.10
C SER A 122 10.32 5.25 4.97
N GLN A 123 9.69 4.14 5.20
CA GLN A 123 10.15 2.80 4.83
C GLN A 123 8.91 1.96 4.52
N SER A 124 8.97 1.16 3.46
CA SER A 124 7.85 0.33 3.03
C SER A 124 7.45 -0.65 4.13
N ILE A 125 6.15 -0.92 4.26
CA ILE A 125 5.62 -1.99 5.12
C ILE A 125 5.09 -3.09 4.22
N GLU A 126 5.77 -4.21 4.20
CA GLU A 126 5.55 -5.30 3.25
C GLU A 126 5.26 -6.62 3.95
N GLN A 127 4.83 -7.61 3.18
CA GLN A 127 4.65 -8.99 3.63
C GLN A 127 3.84 -9.10 4.94
N LEU A 128 2.68 -8.41 4.95
CA LEU A 128 1.75 -8.48 6.06
C LEU A 128 1.01 -9.81 6.06
N HIS A 129 1.05 -10.51 7.20
CA HIS A 129 0.35 -11.78 7.36
C HIS A 129 -0.46 -11.82 8.65
N PHE A 130 -1.74 -12.13 8.49
CA PHE A 130 -2.66 -12.35 9.59
C PHE A 130 -2.32 -13.66 10.31
N ILE A 131 -2.18 -13.61 11.63
CA ILE A 131 -1.95 -14.77 12.50
C ILE A 131 -3.25 -15.19 13.18
N ASN A 132 -3.91 -14.24 13.84
CA ASN A 132 -5.22 -14.37 14.46
C ASN A 132 -5.82 -12.97 14.72
N ASP A 133 -7.01 -12.87 15.26
CA ASP A 133 -7.75 -11.60 15.45
C ASP A 133 -6.99 -10.50 16.19
N GLN A 134 -5.94 -10.85 16.92
CA GLN A 134 -5.14 -9.93 17.70
C GLN A 134 -3.75 -9.71 17.14
N LYS A 135 -3.28 -10.58 16.23
CA LYS A 135 -1.88 -10.64 15.82
C LYS A 135 -1.71 -10.63 14.32
N ILE A 136 -0.82 -9.77 13.87
CA ILE A 136 -0.23 -9.83 12.52
C ILE A 136 1.29 -9.78 12.62
N VAL A 137 1.95 -10.30 11.61
CA VAL A 137 3.40 -10.14 11.41
C VAL A 137 3.64 -9.41 10.09
N PHE A 138 4.69 -8.59 10.04
CA PHE A 138 5.04 -7.82 8.85
C PHE A 138 6.52 -7.45 8.84
N LEU A 139 6.99 -7.05 7.66
CA LEU A 139 8.33 -6.50 7.46
C LEU A 139 8.27 -5.01 7.16
N THR A 140 9.31 -4.30 7.59
CA THR A 140 9.61 -2.95 7.11
C THR A 140 10.87 -2.97 6.26
N GLY A 141 10.93 -2.10 5.25
CA GLY A 141 11.99 -2.07 4.24
C GLY A 141 11.68 -2.97 3.04
N THR A 142 12.16 -2.56 1.86
CA THR A 142 12.04 -3.33 0.62
C THR A 142 13.00 -4.52 0.60
N ALA A 143 12.83 -5.44 -0.35
CA ALA A 143 13.68 -6.61 -0.54
C ALA A 143 15.18 -6.27 -0.73
N TYR A 144 15.47 -5.06 -1.21
CA TYR A 144 16.84 -4.57 -1.48
C TYR A 144 17.44 -3.72 -0.36
N GLN A 145 16.75 -3.65 0.78
CA GLN A 145 17.17 -2.89 1.95
C GLN A 145 17.26 -3.80 3.17
N LYS A 146 17.89 -3.31 4.24
CA LYS A 146 17.81 -4.00 5.51
C LYS A 146 16.36 -4.00 5.99
N ARG A 147 15.78 -5.18 6.09
CA ARG A 147 14.44 -5.40 6.62
C ARG A 147 14.46 -5.56 8.13
N GLN A 148 13.35 -5.19 8.74
CA GLN A 148 13.08 -5.45 10.14
C GLN A 148 11.70 -6.09 10.28
N ALA A 149 11.62 -7.19 11.00
CA ALA A 149 10.36 -7.90 11.26
C ALA A 149 9.71 -7.41 12.55
N TYR A 150 8.39 -7.27 12.51
CA TYR A 150 7.57 -6.87 13.64
C TYR A 150 6.40 -7.81 13.83
N LEU A 151 6.10 -8.11 15.09
CA LEU A 151 4.83 -8.71 15.51
C LEU A 151 3.97 -7.61 16.14
N LEU A 152 2.79 -7.38 15.59
CA LEU A 152 1.78 -6.57 16.23
C LEU A 152 0.82 -7.48 16.99
N ASN A 153 0.61 -7.19 18.27
CA ASN A 153 -0.37 -7.87 19.13
C ASN A 153 -1.32 -6.80 19.69
N ASN A 154 -2.56 -6.80 19.24
CA ASN A 154 -3.53 -5.73 19.43
C ASN A 154 -3.01 -4.38 18.89
N ASP A 155 -2.45 -3.52 19.74
CA ASP A 155 -1.86 -2.23 19.39
C ASP A 155 -0.41 -2.09 19.87
N GLN A 156 0.19 -3.18 20.34
CA GLN A 156 1.57 -3.23 20.79
C GLN A 156 2.45 -3.94 19.76
N THR A 157 3.48 -3.25 19.31
CA THR A 157 4.48 -3.80 18.39
C THR A 157 5.65 -4.36 19.18
N LEU A 158 6.09 -5.55 18.75
CA LEU A 158 7.32 -6.19 19.19
C LEU A 158 8.23 -6.33 17.98
N GLU A 159 9.41 -5.74 18.06
CA GLU A 159 10.49 -6.01 17.11
C GLU A 159 11.01 -7.43 17.31
N LEU A 160 11.08 -8.19 16.22
CA LEU A 160 11.58 -9.56 16.28
C LEU A 160 13.10 -9.56 16.12
N ASP A 161 13.79 -10.08 17.14
CA ASP A 161 15.25 -10.22 17.15
C ASP A 161 15.71 -11.40 16.30
N ARG A 162 15.46 -11.31 14.99
CA ARG A 162 15.83 -12.33 13.99
C ARG A 162 16.20 -11.65 12.67
N ASN A 163 17.21 -12.17 12.02
CA ASN A 163 17.56 -11.77 10.64
C ASN A 163 16.55 -12.40 9.67
N ILE A 164 15.32 -11.85 9.66
CA ILE A 164 14.24 -12.30 8.77
C ILE A 164 14.30 -11.46 7.50
N ASN A 165 14.52 -12.10 6.37
CA ASN A 165 14.59 -11.46 5.05
C ASN A 165 13.26 -11.52 4.31
N ALA A 166 12.45 -12.56 4.55
CA ALA A 166 11.10 -12.67 4.00
C ALA A 166 10.20 -13.50 4.91
N ILE A 167 8.91 -13.18 4.86
CA ILE A 167 7.85 -13.93 5.54
C ILE A 167 6.79 -14.25 4.51
N GLY A 168 6.27 -15.48 4.54
CA GLY A 168 5.17 -15.91 3.71
C GLY A 168 4.13 -16.66 4.51
N LYS A 169 2.92 -16.72 3.98
CA LYS A 169 1.82 -17.52 4.53
C LYS A 169 1.10 -18.23 3.41
N SER A 170 0.78 -19.51 3.61
CA SER A 170 0.01 -20.30 2.64
C SER A 170 -1.41 -19.78 2.48
N MET A 171 -2.01 -20.06 1.33
CA MET A 171 -3.39 -19.68 1.03
C MET A 171 -4.40 -20.38 1.95
N GLN A 172 -4.08 -21.60 2.39
CA GLN A 172 -4.85 -22.39 3.34
C GLN A 172 -3.92 -23.04 4.39
N ASN A 173 -4.50 -23.69 5.39
CA ASN A 173 -3.82 -24.49 6.40
C ASN A 173 -2.87 -23.74 7.34
N ASN A 174 -2.82 -22.40 7.25
CA ASN A 174 -2.04 -21.56 8.16
C ASN A 174 -0.55 -21.98 8.26
N ILE A 175 0.08 -22.29 7.11
CA ILE A 175 1.51 -22.57 7.03
C ILE A 175 2.26 -21.25 6.87
N PHE A 176 3.25 -20.99 7.71
CA PHE A 176 4.14 -19.84 7.60
C PHE A 176 5.49 -20.28 7.03
N ALA A 177 6.06 -19.45 6.18
CA ALA A 177 7.45 -19.58 5.73
C ALA A 177 8.26 -18.38 6.23
N ILE A 178 9.47 -18.62 6.70
CA ILE A 178 10.41 -17.61 7.18
C ILE A 178 11.74 -17.81 6.47
N ALA A 179 12.18 -16.81 5.73
CA ALA A 179 13.51 -16.80 5.11
C ALA A 179 14.49 -16.02 5.97
N THR A 180 15.68 -16.57 6.13
CA THR A 180 16.88 -15.93 6.69
C THR A 180 17.98 -15.90 5.61
N GLU A 181 19.19 -15.44 5.95
CA GLU A 181 20.29 -15.35 4.98
C GLU A 181 20.66 -16.67 4.28
N SER A 182 20.42 -17.81 4.90
CA SER A 182 20.92 -19.10 4.41
C SER A 182 19.84 -20.14 4.15
N LYS A 183 18.62 -19.91 4.61
CA LYS A 183 17.57 -20.94 4.57
C LYS A 183 16.17 -20.36 4.62
N VAL A 184 15.22 -21.14 4.13
CA VAL A 184 13.79 -20.96 4.37
C VAL A 184 13.28 -22.10 5.24
N SER A 185 12.49 -21.77 6.24
CA SER A 185 11.84 -22.76 7.12
C SER A 185 10.33 -22.59 7.06
N THR A 186 9.58 -23.69 6.98
CA THR A 186 8.12 -23.70 7.02
C THR A 186 7.60 -24.24 8.34
N PHE A 187 6.53 -23.63 8.84
CA PHE A 187 5.96 -23.93 10.16
C PHE A 187 4.44 -24.08 10.09
N LYS A 188 3.89 -24.97 10.89
CA LYS A 188 2.46 -25.09 11.09
C LYS A 188 1.98 -24.05 12.10
N GLY A 189 1.48 -22.91 11.62
CA GLY A 189 1.17 -21.74 12.43
C GLY A 189 2.41 -20.88 12.71
N TRP A 190 2.19 -19.64 13.10
CA TRP A 190 3.25 -18.72 13.52
C TRP A 190 3.92 -19.25 14.81
N GLU A 191 5.26 -19.41 14.77
CA GLU A 191 6.03 -20.01 15.87
C GLU A 191 5.60 -21.44 16.27
N GLY A 192 4.93 -22.16 15.36
CA GLY A 192 4.46 -23.51 15.59
C GLY A 192 5.51 -24.57 15.24
N GLU A 193 5.03 -25.80 14.95
CA GLU A 193 5.88 -26.93 14.62
C GLU A 193 6.59 -26.73 13.27
N LEU A 194 7.91 -26.98 13.25
CA LEU A 194 8.71 -26.97 12.03
C LEU A 194 8.27 -28.14 11.12
N ILE A 195 7.90 -27.83 9.89
CA ILE A 195 7.52 -28.82 8.87
C ILE A 195 8.73 -29.18 8.03
N ASN A 196 9.41 -28.15 7.50
CA ASN A 196 10.54 -28.37 6.59
C ASN A 196 11.56 -27.23 6.69
N GLU A 197 12.77 -27.50 6.22
CA GLU A 197 13.84 -26.53 6.12
C GLU A 197 14.57 -26.73 4.78
N PHE A 198 14.72 -25.64 4.04
CA PHE A 198 15.37 -25.60 2.73
C PHE A 198 16.62 -24.75 2.84
N THR A 199 17.74 -25.25 2.39
CA THR A 199 18.97 -24.48 2.23
C THR A 199 18.92 -23.78 0.88
N LEU A 200 19.11 -22.46 0.87
CA LEU A 200 19.12 -21.66 -0.35
C LEU A 200 20.49 -21.69 -1.02
N ASN A 201 20.50 -21.74 -2.35
CA ASN A 201 21.71 -21.53 -3.15
C ASN A 201 22.16 -20.05 -3.07
N GLU A 202 23.39 -19.75 -3.49
CA GLU A 202 23.95 -18.38 -3.42
C GLU A 202 23.11 -17.34 -4.18
N THR A 203 22.59 -17.73 -5.35
CA THR A 203 21.75 -16.87 -6.21
C THR A 203 20.39 -16.55 -5.62
N ALA A 204 19.82 -17.42 -4.81
CA ALA A 204 18.50 -17.25 -4.21
C ALA A 204 18.50 -16.46 -2.90
N LYS A 205 19.67 -16.02 -2.42
CA LYS A 205 19.81 -15.31 -1.14
C LYS A 205 19.48 -13.82 -1.23
N LEU A 206 19.38 -13.27 -2.42
CA LEU A 206 19.28 -11.83 -2.64
C LEU A 206 17.84 -11.42 -3.02
N GLY A 207 17.29 -10.48 -2.24
CA GLY A 207 16.09 -9.76 -2.67
C GLY A 207 14.81 -10.58 -2.78
N ILE A 208 14.49 -11.46 -1.81
CA ILE A 208 13.19 -12.17 -1.81
C ILE A 208 12.07 -11.15 -1.65
N THR A 209 11.31 -10.92 -2.72
CA THR A 209 10.17 -9.99 -2.75
C THR A 209 8.91 -10.65 -2.25
N GLU A 210 8.68 -11.92 -2.61
CA GLU A 210 7.56 -12.71 -2.11
C GLU A 210 7.99 -14.14 -1.75
N LEU A 211 7.30 -14.70 -0.76
CA LEU A 211 7.53 -16.06 -0.28
C LEU A 211 6.18 -16.72 -0.04
N ILE A 212 5.78 -17.66 -0.90
CA ILE A 212 4.44 -18.26 -0.85
C ILE A 212 4.58 -19.77 -0.60
N PRO A 213 4.44 -20.25 0.65
CA PRO A 213 4.47 -21.68 0.92
C PRO A 213 3.21 -22.37 0.41
N PHE A 214 3.37 -23.60 -0.09
CA PHE A 214 2.25 -24.47 -0.38
C PHE A 214 1.54 -24.88 0.92
N ASN A 215 0.29 -25.30 0.80
CA ASN A 215 -0.61 -25.61 1.92
C ASN A 215 -0.14 -26.79 2.81
N ASP A 216 0.81 -27.57 2.34
CA ASP A 216 1.46 -28.66 3.09
C ASP A 216 2.83 -28.27 3.68
N GLY A 217 3.38 -27.12 3.27
CA GLY A 217 4.69 -26.62 3.70
C GLY A 217 5.88 -27.35 3.09
N HIS A 218 5.68 -28.24 2.09
CA HIS A 218 6.76 -29.03 1.47
C HIS A 218 7.32 -28.43 0.19
N LYS A 219 6.64 -27.45 -0.39
CA LYS A 219 7.10 -26.62 -1.52
C LYS A 219 6.91 -25.15 -1.19
N ILE A 220 7.68 -24.28 -1.83
CA ILE A 220 7.61 -22.83 -1.70
C ILE A 220 7.75 -22.23 -3.09
N LEU A 221 6.88 -21.28 -3.43
CA LEU A 221 7.07 -20.36 -4.54
C LEU A 221 7.85 -19.17 -3.99
N MET A 222 9.06 -18.96 -4.48
CA MET A 222 9.98 -17.92 -4.06
C MET A 222 10.21 -16.93 -5.20
N VAL A 223 9.89 -15.69 -4.97
CA VAL A 223 9.98 -14.59 -5.96
C VAL A 223 11.17 -13.71 -5.60
N THR A 224 12.07 -13.51 -6.54
CA THR A 224 13.29 -12.70 -6.37
C THR A 224 13.58 -11.95 -7.67
N SER A 225 14.41 -10.91 -7.62
CA SER A 225 14.93 -10.23 -8.82
C SER A 225 15.87 -11.10 -9.68
N GLU A 226 16.35 -12.21 -9.13
CA GLU A 226 17.21 -13.19 -9.85
C GLU A 226 16.37 -14.28 -10.53
N GLY A 227 15.04 -14.18 -10.46
CA GLY A 227 14.09 -15.13 -11.01
C GLY A 227 13.07 -15.62 -10.00
N ILE A 228 12.09 -16.37 -10.50
CA ILE A 228 11.04 -17.00 -9.69
C ILE A 228 11.30 -18.51 -9.64
N TYR A 229 11.36 -19.03 -8.43
CA TYR A 229 11.76 -20.40 -8.14
C TYR A 229 10.67 -21.21 -7.46
N LEU A 230 10.55 -22.46 -7.85
CA LEU A 230 9.83 -23.48 -7.10
C LEU A 230 10.85 -24.27 -6.26
N VAL A 231 10.79 -24.07 -4.95
CA VAL A 231 11.76 -24.66 -4.00
C VAL A 231 11.12 -25.83 -3.28
N SER A 232 11.80 -26.97 -3.28
CA SER A 232 11.45 -28.17 -2.54
C SER A 232 12.67 -28.71 -1.80
N LYS A 233 12.52 -29.76 -1.01
CA LYS A 233 13.63 -30.32 -0.18
C LYS A 233 14.88 -30.68 -0.99
N ASN A 234 14.72 -31.11 -2.23
CA ASN A 234 15.79 -31.64 -3.05
C ASN A 234 16.07 -30.83 -4.31
N GLU A 235 15.31 -29.82 -4.57
CA GLU A 235 15.34 -29.07 -5.83
C GLU A 235 14.96 -27.59 -5.63
N GLU A 236 15.72 -26.74 -6.29
CA GLU A 236 15.44 -25.32 -6.48
C GLU A 236 15.35 -25.10 -7.99
N LYS A 237 14.11 -25.16 -8.50
CA LYS A 237 13.80 -25.09 -9.91
C LYS A 237 13.44 -23.66 -10.32
N LEU A 238 14.22 -23.04 -11.20
CA LEU A 238 13.83 -21.78 -11.87
C LEU A 238 12.64 -22.07 -12.79
N ILE A 239 11.54 -21.34 -12.58
CA ILE A 239 10.32 -21.46 -13.37
C ILE A 239 10.02 -20.20 -14.18
N HIS A 240 10.69 -19.07 -13.89
CA HIS A 240 10.60 -17.82 -14.63
C HIS A 240 11.85 -16.95 -14.37
N PRO A 241 12.44 -16.30 -15.44
CA PRO A 241 12.08 -16.44 -16.85
C PRO A 241 12.49 -17.80 -17.41
N LEU A 242 11.95 -18.14 -18.59
CA LEU A 242 12.38 -19.35 -19.32
C LEU A 242 13.61 -19.03 -20.16
N ASN A 243 14.63 -19.89 -20.08
CA ASN A 243 15.72 -19.89 -21.04
C ASN A 243 15.28 -20.65 -22.30
N GLU A 244 14.94 -19.96 -23.35
CA GLU A 244 14.58 -20.58 -24.63
C GLU A 244 15.80 -21.08 -25.43
N GLY A 245 17.00 -21.02 -24.86
CA GLY A 245 18.19 -21.68 -25.36
C GLY A 245 18.93 -20.98 -26.50
N ASN A 246 18.60 -19.71 -26.80
CA ASN A 246 19.11 -19.01 -27.96
C ASN A 246 20.05 -17.82 -27.70
N GLU A 247 20.34 -17.49 -26.45
CA GLU A 247 21.16 -16.32 -26.12
C GLU A 247 22.43 -16.72 -25.38
N GLU A 248 23.60 -16.34 -25.91
CA GLU A 248 24.91 -16.57 -25.26
C GLU A 248 25.03 -15.77 -23.93
N ASP A 249 24.29 -14.65 -23.80
CA ASP A 249 24.31 -13.74 -22.63
C ASP A 249 22.98 -13.77 -21.85
N TRP A 250 22.24 -14.89 -21.81
CA TRP A 250 20.99 -14.98 -21.07
C TRP A 250 21.18 -14.79 -19.57
N SER A 251 20.32 -13.97 -18.95
CA SER A 251 20.25 -13.72 -17.53
C SER A 251 18.88 -14.06 -16.97
N SER A 252 18.85 -14.59 -15.75
CA SER A 252 17.60 -14.82 -15.03
C SER A 252 17.07 -13.55 -14.32
N ASN A 253 17.80 -12.44 -14.36
CA ASN A 253 17.42 -11.20 -13.70
C ASN A 253 16.13 -10.63 -14.30
N ILE A 254 15.20 -10.26 -13.44
CA ILE A 254 13.89 -9.73 -13.78
C ILE A 254 13.58 -8.49 -12.91
N ASP A 255 12.74 -7.62 -13.44
CA ASP A 255 12.25 -6.44 -12.75
C ASP A 255 10.71 -6.50 -12.61
N MET A 256 10.16 -5.96 -11.53
CA MET A 256 8.72 -5.98 -11.24
C MET A 256 8.16 -7.40 -11.17
N GLU A 257 8.98 -8.30 -10.67
CA GLU A 257 8.64 -9.69 -10.46
C GLU A 257 7.37 -9.84 -9.62
N ASN A 258 6.47 -10.70 -10.06
CA ASN A 258 5.24 -10.97 -9.34
C ASN A 258 4.79 -12.42 -9.58
N ALA A 259 4.15 -12.99 -8.58
CA ALA A 259 3.61 -14.34 -8.67
C ALA A 259 2.41 -14.52 -7.75
N THR A 260 1.62 -15.54 -8.03
CA THR A 260 0.55 -15.99 -7.14
C THR A 260 0.37 -17.49 -7.23
N LEU A 261 -0.19 -18.07 -6.16
CA LEU A 261 -0.53 -19.48 -6.06
C LEU A 261 -2.04 -19.61 -5.84
N SER A 262 -2.71 -20.52 -6.57
CA SER A 262 -4.11 -20.81 -6.31
C SER A 262 -4.33 -21.32 -4.88
N ASN A 263 -5.54 -21.12 -4.33
CA ASN A 263 -5.83 -21.50 -2.95
C ASN A 263 -5.71 -23.01 -2.74
N ASP A 264 -5.97 -23.82 -3.75
CA ASP A 264 -5.82 -25.27 -3.71
C ASP A 264 -4.42 -25.77 -4.10
N ASN A 265 -3.51 -24.85 -4.48
CA ASN A 265 -2.15 -25.10 -4.96
C ASN A 265 -2.04 -25.86 -6.30
N THR A 266 -3.09 -25.86 -7.10
CA THR A 266 -3.10 -26.50 -8.43
C THR A 266 -2.38 -25.67 -9.47
N TYR A 267 -2.52 -24.32 -9.40
CA TYR A 267 -1.99 -23.39 -10.37
C TYR A 267 -1.05 -22.37 -9.76
N ILE A 268 -0.01 -22.04 -10.52
CA ILE A 268 0.94 -20.94 -10.26
C ILE A 268 0.79 -19.94 -11.38
N VAL A 269 0.87 -18.64 -11.08
CA VAL A 269 1.02 -17.60 -12.11
C VAL A 269 2.27 -16.80 -11.78
N VAL A 270 3.07 -16.54 -12.80
CA VAL A 270 4.33 -15.79 -12.71
C VAL A 270 4.39 -14.73 -13.81
N GLY A 271 5.06 -13.61 -13.53
CA GLY A 271 5.27 -12.55 -14.50
C GLY A 271 6.32 -11.56 -14.04
N ASP A 272 6.77 -10.72 -14.96
CA ASP A 272 7.66 -9.60 -14.72
C ASP A 272 7.45 -8.47 -15.75
N GLN A 273 8.27 -7.46 -15.73
CA GLN A 273 8.17 -6.31 -16.64
C GLN A 273 8.40 -6.67 -18.12
N CYS A 274 9.12 -7.74 -18.43
CA CYS A 274 9.59 -8.07 -19.78
C CYS A 274 8.80 -9.19 -20.45
N TYR A 275 8.08 -10.01 -19.67
CA TYR A 275 7.42 -11.22 -20.12
C TYR A 275 5.92 -11.22 -19.81
N ASP A 276 5.19 -12.19 -20.38
CA ASP A 276 3.78 -12.39 -20.10
C ASP A 276 3.53 -12.91 -18.69
N HIS A 277 2.31 -12.73 -18.18
CA HIS A 277 1.85 -13.62 -17.12
C HIS A 277 1.69 -15.03 -17.69
N ARG A 278 2.43 -15.99 -17.14
CA ARG A 278 2.30 -17.40 -17.49
C ARG A 278 1.56 -18.16 -16.42
N ILE A 279 0.57 -18.94 -16.85
CA ILE A 279 -0.14 -19.88 -15.98
C ILE A 279 0.60 -21.20 -16.05
N LEU A 280 0.96 -21.73 -14.89
CA LEU A 280 1.71 -22.96 -14.73
C LEU A 280 0.92 -23.96 -13.87
N ASP A 281 1.21 -25.25 -14.03
CA ASP A 281 0.80 -26.26 -13.06
C ASP A 281 1.66 -26.20 -11.77
N SER A 282 1.33 -27.01 -10.78
CA SER A 282 2.05 -27.07 -9.50
C SER A 282 3.51 -27.59 -9.58
N ASP A 283 3.95 -28.09 -10.73
CA ASP A 283 5.30 -28.53 -11.02
C ASP A 283 6.07 -27.54 -11.91
N GLY A 284 5.42 -26.40 -12.25
CA GLY A 284 6.01 -25.30 -13.04
C GLY A 284 6.01 -25.56 -14.55
N ASN A 285 5.12 -26.38 -15.08
CA ASN A 285 4.94 -26.55 -16.52
C ASN A 285 3.90 -25.55 -17.04
N THR A 286 4.19 -24.87 -18.15
CA THR A 286 3.31 -23.84 -18.73
C THR A 286 2.02 -24.45 -19.26
N LEU A 287 0.89 -23.87 -18.82
CA LEU A 287 -0.46 -24.21 -19.23
C LEU A 287 -1.08 -23.14 -20.14
N GLY A 288 -0.71 -21.89 -20.00
CA GLY A 288 -1.22 -20.77 -20.78
C GLY A 288 -0.40 -19.51 -20.59
N SER A 289 -0.69 -18.48 -21.41
CA SER A 289 -0.04 -17.16 -21.33
C SER A 289 -1.04 -16.02 -21.51
N ILE A 290 -0.73 -14.90 -20.89
CA ILE A 290 -1.53 -13.68 -20.87
C ILE A 290 -0.58 -12.52 -21.15
N GLU A 291 -0.57 -12.03 -22.40
CA GLU A 291 0.14 -10.81 -22.73
C GLU A 291 -0.53 -9.58 -22.10
N PRO A 292 0.23 -8.52 -21.79
CA PRO A 292 -0.27 -7.36 -21.08
C PRO A 292 -1.32 -6.58 -21.88
N GLN A 293 -2.41 -6.19 -21.21
CA GLN A 293 -3.43 -5.31 -21.77
C GLN A 293 -3.13 -3.82 -21.51
N SER A 294 -1.98 -3.54 -20.93
CA SER A 294 -1.30 -2.25 -20.81
C SER A 294 0.18 -2.46 -21.14
N SER A 295 1.13 -1.73 -20.53
CA SER A 295 2.54 -1.80 -20.96
C SER A 295 3.24 -3.09 -20.54
N TYR A 296 3.05 -3.57 -19.30
CA TYR A 296 3.72 -4.77 -18.78
C TYR A 296 2.93 -5.43 -17.64
N PRO A 297 3.09 -6.74 -17.42
CA PRO A 297 2.53 -7.45 -16.27
C PRO A 297 3.03 -6.84 -14.96
N HIS A 298 2.15 -6.72 -13.99
CA HIS A 298 2.51 -6.07 -12.74
C HIS A 298 1.99 -6.78 -11.49
N PHE A 299 0.81 -7.40 -11.56
CA PHE A 299 0.20 -8.07 -10.43
C PHE A 299 -0.77 -9.16 -10.89
N CYS A 300 -0.83 -10.26 -10.17
CA CYS A 300 -1.78 -11.33 -10.41
C CYS A 300 -2.34 -11.90 -9.09
N LEU A 301 -3.58 -12.38 -9.11
CA LEU A 301 -4.26 -12.92 -7.92
C LEU A 301 -5.40 -13.86 -8.31
N PHE A 302 -5.50 -15.00 -7.64
CA PHE A 302 -6.68 -15.87 -7.75
C PHE A 302 -7.83 -15.38 -6.87
N SER A 303 -9.06 -15.59 -7.33
CA SER A 303 -10.25 -15.44 -6.49
C SER A 303 -10.22 -16.46 -5.34
N LYS A 304 -10.95 -16.19 -4.26
CA LYS A 304 -10.93 -17.02 -3.05
C LYS A 304 -11.37 -18.48 -3.28
N ASP A 305 -12.15 -18.73 -4.34
CA ASP A 305 -12.65 -20.05 -4.75
C ASP A 305 -11.90 -20.62 -5.97
N ASP A 306 -10.80 -20.00 -6.39
CA ASP A 306 -9.98 -20.35 -7.56
C ASP A 306 -10.75 -20.37 -8.90
N SER A 307 -11.98 -19.84 -8.95
CA SER A 307 -12.77 -19.83 -10.17
C SER A 307 -12.34 -18.76 -11.18
N GLN A 308 -11.55 -17.78 -10.75
CA GLN A 308 -11.05 -16.69 -11.60
C GLN A 308 -9.64 -16.29 -11.18
N LEU A 309 -8.80 -16.00 -12.16
CA LEU A 309 -7.52 -15.32 -12.05
C LEU A 309 -7.69 -13.89 -12.50
N ILE A 310 -7.20 -12.91 -11.76
CA ILE A 310 -7.00 -11.56 -12.27
C ILE A 310 -5.53 -11.34 -12.65
N SER A 311 -5.33 -10.67 -13.78
CA SER A 311 -4.03 -10.22 -14.29
C SER A 311 -4.08 -8.71 -14.48
N ASN A 312 -3.26 -7.98 -13.73
CA ASN A 312 -3.07 -6.54 -13.90
C ASN A 312 -1.82 -6.29 -14.72
N SER A 313 -1.96 -5.49 -15.76
CA SER A 313 -0.85 -4.89 -16.49
C SER A 313 -0.92 -3.38 -16.35
N CYS A 314 0.21 -2.72 -16.26
CA CYS A 314 0.22 -1.29 -15.95
C CYS A 314 1.17 -0.48 -16.81
N HIS A 315 0.91 0.82 -16.82
CA HIS A 315 1.78 1.90 -17.24
C HIS A 315 2.15 2.74 -16.00
N PHE A 316 2.97 3.78 -16.14
CA PHE A 316 3.42 4.63 -15.02
C PHE A 316 2.29 5.20 -14.15
N TYR A 317 1.13 5.49 -14.74
CA TYR A 317 0.04 6.21 -14.05
C TYR A 317 -1.18 5.34 -13.77
N ASN A 318 -1.49 4.37 -14.61
CA ASN A 318 -2.68 3.54 -14.51
C ASN A 318 -2.40 2.11 -14.97
N GLY A 319 -3.41 1.27 -14.95
CA GLY A 319 -3.31 -0.11 -15.42
C GLY A 319 -4.66 -0.66 -15.82
N VAL A 320 -4.61 -1.83 -16.44
CA VAL A 320 -5.78 -2.61 -16.82
C VAL A 320 -5.73 -3.94 -16.08
N THR A 321 -6.79 -4.27 -15.39
CA THR A 321 -6.98 -5.57 -14.74
C THR A 321 -8.01 -6.36 -15.52
N ILE A 322 -7.64 -7.55 -15.98
CA ILE A 322 -8.56 -8.50 -16.61
C ILE A 322 -8.79 -9.70 -15.72
N GLY A 323 -9.93 -10.35 -15.85
CA GLY A 323 -10.30 -11.58 -15.13
C GLY A 323 -10.51 -12.73 -16.11
N ILE A 324 -9.81 -13.84 -15.90
CA ILE A 324 -9.86 -15.08 -16.68
C ILE A 324 -10.49 -16.17 -15.84
N ASN A 325 -11.49 -16.87 -16.33
CA ASN A 325 -12.12 -17.97 -15.61
C ASN A 325 -11.25 -19.23 -15.65
N SER A 326 -11.31 -20.04 -14.60
CA SER A 326 -10.46 -21.23 -14.45
C SER A 326 -10.66 -22.31 -15.50
N ASP A 327 -11.83 -22.40 -16.13
CA ASP A 327 -12.10 -23.30 -17.24
C ASP A 327 -11.35 -22.96 -18.53
N ARG A 328 -10.70 -21.78 -18.58
CA ARG A 328 -9.88 -21.31 -19.69
C ARG A 328 -8.39 -21.48 -19.47
N PHE A 329 -7.91 -21.76 -18.28
CA PHE A 329 -6.46 -21.73 -17.94
C PHE A 329 -5.61 -22.63 -18.83
N ILE A 330 -6.12 -23.79 -19.24
CA ILE A 330 -5.37 -24.75 -20.06
C ILE A 330 -5.47 -24.35 -21.54
N GLY A 331 -4.34 -24.00 -22.12
CA GLY A 331 -4.21 -23.63 -23.53
C GLY A 331 -4.61 -22.18 -23.84
N VAL A 332 -4.96 -21.36 -22.84
CA VAL A 332 -5.29 -19.95 -23.06
C VAL A 332 -4.06 -19.19 -23.58
N LYS A 333 -4.30 -18.36 -24.62
CA LYS A 333 -3.33 -17.38 -25.13
C LYS A 333 -4.07 -16.07 -25.35
N ILE A 334 -3.83 -15.10 -24.50
CA ILE A 334 -4.39 -13.77 -24.61
C ILE A 334 -3.31 -12.88 -25.20
N GLU A 335 -3.56 -12.34 -26.38
CA GLU A 335 -2.65 -11.42 -27.08
C GLU A 335 -2.79 -10.00 -26.52
N ALA A 336 -1.69 -9.24 -26.55
CA ALA A 336 -1.66 -7.87 -26.05
C ALA A 336 -2.64 -6.96 -26.82
N TYR A 337 -3.35 -6.12 -26.07
CA TYR A 337 -4.28 -5.11 -26.61
C TYR A 337 -5.38 -5.68 -27.53
N THR A 338 -5.73 -6.93 -27.35
CA THR A 338 -6.72 -7.62 -28.20
C THR A 338 -7.95 -7.99 -27.40
N GLU A 339 -9.13 -7.56 -27.85
CA GLU A 339 -10.40 -7.99 -27.26
C GLU A 339 -10.59 -9.51 -27.45
N SER A 340 -10.99 -10.21 -26.40
CA SER A 340 -11.23 -11.65 -26.40
C SER A 340 -12.38 -12.02 -25.49
N ASP A 341 -13.12 -13.07 -25.85
CA ASP A 341 -14.13 -13.68 -25.01
C ASP A 341 -13.54 -14.53 -23.85
N ASP A 342 -12.21 -14.70 -23.82
CA ASP A 342 -11.52 -15.48 -22.80
C ASP A 342 -11.30 -14.70 -21.49
N TYR A 343 -11.50 -13.38 -21.51
CA TYR A 343 -11.38 -12.54 -20.32
C TYR A 343 -12.49 -11.49 -20.20
N LYS A 344 -12.59 -10.90 -19.01
CA LYS A 344 -13.41 -9.71 -18.72
C LYS A 344 -12.54 -8.60 -18.17
N ILE A 345 -12.84 -7.36 -18.52
CA ILE A 345 -12.23 -6.19 -17.88
C ILE A 345 -12.81 -6.07 -16.47
N ILE A 346 -11.93 -6.02 -15.46
CA ILE A 346 -12.27 -5.87 -14.06
C ILE A 346 -12.07 -4.41 -13.62
N ASP A 347 -10.95 -3.78 -14.02
CA ASP A 347 -10.64 -2.37 -13.74
C ASP A 347 -9.70 -1.81 -14.80
N GLU A 348 -9.89 -0.54 -15.18
CA GLU A 348 -9.06 0.17 -16.18
C GLU A 348 -8.32 1.37 -15.60
N GLU A 349 -8.24 1.47 -14.28
CA GLU A 349 -7.69 2.66 -13.63
C GLU A 349 -6.45 2.35 -12.77
N MET A 350 -6.43 1.19 -12.09
CA MET A 350 -5.45 0.93 -11.04
C MET A 350 -4.14 0.35 -11.56
N ARG A 351 -3.03 0.96 -11.17
CA ARG A 351 -1.73 0.31 -11.10
C ARG A 351 -1.65 -0.45 -9.78
N VAL A 352 -2.00 -1.74 -9.81
CA VAL A 352 -2.11 -2.56 -8.61
C VAL A 352 -0.73 -2.98 -8.11
N TYR A 353 -0.45 -2.76 -6.84
CA TYR A 353 0.79 -3.21 -6.16
C TYR A 353 0.54 -4.37 -5.20
N VAL A 354 -0.65 -4.46 -4.66
CA VAL A 354 -1.02 -5.54 -3.73
C VAL A 354 -2.52 -5.78 -3.77
N GLY A 355 -2.95 -7.00 -3.53
CA GLY A 355 -4.37 -7.35 -3.51
C GLY A 355 -4.68 -8.53 -2.62
N LEU A 356 -5.94 -8.66 -2.28
CA LEU A 356 -6.53 -9.75 -1.53
C LEU A 356 -7.81 -10.23 -2.22
N ALA A 357 -8.07 -11.52 -2.16
CA ALA A 357 -9.35 -12.10 -2.53
C ALA A 357 -10.19 -12.38 -1.28
N THR A 358 -11.40 -11.83 -1.23
CA THR A 358 -12.44 -12.20 -0.28
C THR A 358 -13.40 -13.21 -0.92
N ARG A 359 -14.39 -13.67 -0.17
CA ARG A 359 -15.41 -14.59 -0.72
C ARG A 359 -16.18 -13.99 -1.89
N ASN A 360 -16.36 -12.67 -1.91
CA ASN A 360 -17.27 -11.99 -2.85
C ASN A 360 -16.62 -11.00 -3.79
N TYR A 361 -15.40 -10.52 -3.50
CA TYR A 361 -14.73 -9.47 -4.26
C TYR A 361 -13.22 -9.46 -4.02
N TYR A 362 -12.51 -8.76 -4.88
CA TYR A 362 -11.10 -8.42 -4.68
C TYR A 362 -10.98 -7.10 -3.92
N ILE A 363 -9.96 -6.97 -3.09
CA ILE A 363 -9.52 -5.71 -2.52
C ILE A 363 -8.16 -5.42 -3.13
N LEU A 364 -8.07 -4.36 -3.94
CA LEU A 364 -6.87 -3.98 -4.67
C LEU A 364 -6.31 -2.66 -4.13
N GLY A 365 -5.01 -2.60 -3.91
CA GLY A 365 -4.27 -1.42 -3.48
C GLY A 365 -3.35 -0.91 -4.58
N ASP A 366 -3.34 0.40 -4.82
CA ASP A 366 -2.63 1.00 -5.94
C ASP A 366 -1.39 1.84 -5.54
N ALA A 367 -0.70 2.34 -6.57
CA ALA A 367 0.46 3.23 -6.47
C ALA A 367 0.16 4.55 -5.76
N TYR A 368 -1.08 5.01 -5.75
CA TYR A 368 -1.47 6.32 -5.25
C TYR A 368 -2.06 6.31 -3.86
N GLY A 369 -2.27 5.12 -3.28
CA GLY A 369 -2.84 4.94 -1.96
C GLY A 369 -4.35 4.75 -1.96
N ASN A 370 -4.94 4.43 -3.10
CA ASN A 370 -6.32 3.99 -3.17
C ASN A 370 -6.41 2.51 -2.86
N ILE A 371 -7.48 2.15 -2.19
CA ILE A 371 -7.94 0.78 -2.02
C ILE A 371 -9.33 0.70 -2.63
N LYS A 372 -9.55 -0.25 -3.53
CA LYS A 372 -10.86 -0.50 -4.15
C LYS A 372 -11.29 -1.95 -3.93
N ALA A 373 -12.56 -2.13 -3.59
CA ALA A 373 -13.20 -3.43 -3.65
C ALA A 373 -13.99 -3.55 -4.96
N ILE A 374 -13.71 -4.62 -5.71
CA ILE A 374 -14.26 -4.85 -7.04
C ILE A 374 -14.68 -6.32 -7.15
N ASP A 375 -15.90 -6.61 -7.60
CA ASP A 375 -16.33 -7.99 -7.79
C ASP A 375 -15.74 -8.65 -9.04
N LYS A 376 -15.97 -9.95 -9.21
CA LYS A 376 -15.48 -10.73 -10.35
C LYS A 376 -16.00 -10.27 -11.73
N ASN A 377 -16.94 -9.34 -11.76
CA ASN A 377 -17.52 -8.79 -12.98
C ASN A 377 -17.11 -7.33 -13.24
N GLY A 378 -16.20 -6.78 -12.43
CA GLY A 378 -15.73 -5.39 -12.55
C GLY A 378 -16.63 -4.36 -11.86
N LYS A 379 -17.66 -4.82 -11.08
CA LYS A 379 -18.50 -3.89 -10.35
C LYS A 379 -17.74 -3.33 -9.14
N LYS A 380 -17.52 -2.01 -9.14
CA LYS A 380 -16.96 -1.28 -7.99
C LYS A 380 -17.94 -1.36 -6.82
N ILE A 381 -17.46 -1.80 -5.63
CA ILE A 381 -18.25 -1.98 -4.42
C ILE A 381 -17.98 -0.82 -3.45
N TRP A 382 -16.73 -0.52 -3.19
CA TRP A 382 -16.31 0.61 -2.38
C TRP A 382 -14.87 1.01 -2.72
N ARG A 383 -14.52 2.26 -2.35
CA ARG A 383 -13.17 2.79 -2.38
C ARG A 383 -12.82 3.45 -1.04
N HIS A 384 -11.53 3.46 -0.73
CA HIS A 384 -10.97 4.14 0.43
C HIS A 384 -9.56 4.63 0.10
N PHE A 385 -9.20 5.83 0.53
CA PHE A 385 -7.92 6.46 0.23
C PHE A 385 -7.09 6.59 1.50
N LEU A 386 -5.85 6.12 1.47
CA LEU A 386 -4.89 6.16 2.58
C LEU A 386 -3.68 7.07 2.32
N GLY A 387 -3.42 7.41 1.05
CA GLY A 387 -2.55 8.51 0.64
C GLY A 387 -1.14 8.14 0.20
N SER A 388 -0.65 6.94 0.36
CA SER A 388 0.66 6.49 -0.11
C SER A 388 0.53 5.15 -0.80
N THR A 389 1.46 4.82 -1.70
CA THR A 389 1.49 3.50 -2.36
C THR A 389 1.21 2.39 -1.35
N ILE A 390 0.24 1.56 -1.65
CA ILE A 390 -0.12 0.41 -0.81
C ILE A 390 0.89 -0.70 -1.10
N SER A 391 1.65 -1.09 -0.09
CA SER A 391 2.76 -2.03 -0.25
C SER A 391 2.56 -3.37 0.47
N GLY A 392 1.51 -3.49 1.27
CA GLY A 392 1.15 -4.75 1.92
C GLY A 392 -0.28 -4.74 2.42
N MET A 393 -0.95 -5.88 2.37
CA MET A 393 -2.29 -6.06 2.92
C MET A 393 -2.48 -7.46 3.51
N THR A 394 -3.28 -7.54 4.57
CA THR A 394 -3.80 -8.81 5.08
C THR A 394 -5.17 -8.59 5.70
N ILE A 395 -5.99 -9.63 5.71
CA ILE A 395 -7.36 -9.57 6.23
C ILE A 395 -7.60 -10.70 7.23
N SER A 396 -8.46 -10.46 8.22
CA SER A 396 -8.89 -11.48 9.18
C SER A 396 -9.71 -12.59 8.50
N ASP A 397 -9.75 -13.79 9.11
CA ASP A 397 -10.45 -14.94 8.54
C ASP A 397 -11.97 -14.72 8.39
N ASP A 398 -12.55 -13.85 9.22
CA ASP A 398 -13.95 -13.41 9.13
C ASP A 398 -14.18 -12.26 8.13
N GLU A 399 -13.10 -11.74 7.51
CA GLU A 399 -13.11 -10.64 6.56
C GLU A 399 -13.60 -9.30 7.13
N GLN A 400 -13.50 -9.10 8.47
CA GLN A 400 -13.98 -7.89 9.13
C GLN A 400 -12.87 -6.88 9.42
N ILE A 401 -11.61 -7.32 9.50
CA ILE A 401 -10.47 -6.49 9.83
C ILE A 401 -9.47 -6.53 8.69
N LEU A 402 -9.25 -5.37 8.06
CA LEU A 402 -8.24 -5.19 7.01
C LEU A 402 -7.05 -4.43 7.57
N TRP A 403 -5.88 -5.02 7.45
CA TRP A 403 -4.61 -4.37 7.74
C TRP A 403 -3.94 -3.95 6.44
N VAL A 404 -3.44 -2.71 6.40
CA VAL A 404 -2.84 -2.13 5.20
C VAL A 404 -1.53 -1.44 5.56
N GLY A 405 -0.47 -1.86 4.91
CA GLY A 405 0.84 -1.21 4.95
C GLY A 405 1.07 -0.33 3.73
N SER A 406 1.78 0.76 3.92
CA SER A 406 2.12 1.70 2.85
C SER A 406 3.62 1.93 2.74
N SER A 407 4.07 2.42 1.59
CA SER A 407 5.46 2.81 1.35
C SER A 407 5.94 3.97 2.23
N SER A 408 5.00 4.74 2.81
CA SER A 408 5.32 5.82 3.74
C SER A 408 5.56 5.38 5.18
N GLY A 409 5.56 4.07 5.46
CA GLY A 409 5.77 3.53 6.81
C GLY A 409 4.56 3.68 7.71
N ILE A 410 3.36 3.67 7.14
CA ILE A 410 2.12 3.73 7.90
C ILE A 410 1.39 2.39 7.79
N LEU A 411 1.11 1.80 8.95
CA LEU A 411 0.27 0.62 9.08
C LEU A 411 -1.12 1.03 9.56
N HIS A 412 -2.13 0.75 8.76
CA HIS A 412 -3.53 1.08 9.02
C HIS A 412 -4.32 -0.14 9.48
N LYS A 413 -5.21 0.01 10.44
CA LYS A 413 -6.21 -0.98 10.84
C LYS A 413 -7.60 -0.48 10.50
N LEU A 414 -8.24 -1.12 9.54
CA LEU A 414 -9.60 -0.79 9.10
C LEU A 414 -10.59 -1.85 9.58
N LEU A 415 -11.66 -1.42 10.22
CA LEU A 415 -12.81 -2.26 10.55
C LEU A 415 -13.85 -2.11 9.45
N LEU A 416 -14.05 -3.15 8.64
CA LEU A 416 -14.93 -3.12 7.49
C LEU A 416 -16.40 -3.14 7.90
N GLY A 417 -17.22 -2.27 7.27
CA GLY A 417 -18.65 -2.19 7.53
C GLY A 417 -19.06 -1.60 8.88
N LYS A 418 -18.14 -0.95 9.62
CA LYS A 418 -18.40 -0.42 10.98
C LYS A 418 -18.69 1.08 11.04
N GLY A 419 -18.83 1.74 9.90
CA GLY A 419 -19.03 3.19 9.81
C GLY A 419 -17.73 4.00 9.81
N HIS A 420 -17.86 5.32 9.68
CA HIS A 420 -16.71 6.24 9.72
C HIS A 420 -16.45 6.72 11.13
N ARG A 421 -15.17 6.89 11.48
CA ARG A 421 -14.76 7.49 12.75
C ARG A 421 -14.65 9.01 12.66
N ASP A 422 -14.11 9.50 11.57
CA ASP A 422 -13.80 10.92 11.41
C ASP A 422 -14.25 11.48 10.05
N LYS A 423 -14.35 12.81 10.00
CA LYS A 423 -14.84 13.54 8.83
C LYS A 423 -13.78 13.79 7.76
N HIS A 424 -12.53 13.36 8.01
CA HIS A 424 -11.44 13.47 7.05
C HIS A 424 -11.32 12.26 6.14
N THR A 425 -12.23 11.30 6.24
CA THR A 425 -12.23 10.08 5.41
C THR A 425 -12.50 10.43 3.95
N ILE A 426 -11.58 10.00 3.09
CA ILE A 426 -11.73 10.05 1.64
C ILE A 426 -12.09 8.64 1.17
N GLY A 427 -13.28 8.49 0.59
CA GLY A 427 -13.82 7.22 0.15
C GLY A 427 -15.34 7.13 0.32
N ASN A 428 -15.95 6.08 -0.22
CA ASN A 428 -17.38 5.79 -0.10
C ASN A 428 -17.66 4.49 0.67
N GLY A 429 -16.61 3.79 1.12
CA GLY A 429 -16.72 2.59 1.95
C GLY A 429 -17.16 2.93 3.38
N ASN A 430 -18.04 2.11 3.94
CA ASN A 430 -18.50 2.25 5.33
C ASN A 430 -17.49 1.62 6.31
N HIS A 431 -16.28 2.17 6.37
CA HIS A 431 -15.17 1.61 7.13
C HIS A 431 -14.73 2.53 8.26
N TYR A 432 -14.27 1.92 9.34
CA TYR A 432 -13.76 2.60 10.53
C TYR A 432 -12.26 2.36 10.64
N GLU A 433 -11.44 3.39 10.46
CA GLU A 433 -10.02 3.29 10.78
C GLU A 433 -9.85 3.38 12.31
N GLU A 434 -9.57 2.24 12.93
CA GLU A 434 -9.43 2.16 14.40
C GLU A 434 -8.21 2.94 14.87
N PHE A 435 -7.07 2.73 14.20
CA PHE A 435 -5.83 3.49 14.38
C PHE A 435 -4.90 3.30 13.18
N ARG A 436 -3.86 4.12 13.14
CA ARG A 436 -2.68 3.92 12.31
C ARG A 436 -1.41 3.99 13.14
N LEU A 437 -0.39 3.25 12.73
CA LEU A 437 0.93 3.27 13.32
C LEU A 437 1.91 3.88 12.31
N LEU A 438 2.67 4.89 12.74
CA LEU A 438 3.74 5.51 11.97
C LEU A 438 5.05 4.86 12.42
N ILE A 439 5.67 4.11 11.50
CA ILE A 439 6.91 3.37 11.74
C ILE A 439 8.01 4.05 10.93
N TRP A 440 8.72 4.93 11.58
CA TRP A 440 9.68 5.81 10.94
C TRP A 440 11.11 5.28 11.03
N LYS A 441 11.82 5.33 9.90
CA LYS A 441 13.16 4.77 9.71
C LYS A 441 14.20 5.23 10.73
N ASN A 442 14.13 6.49 11.18
CA ASN A 442 15.13 7.09 12.07
C ASN A 442 14.63 7.27 13.50
N GLU A 443 13.50 6.68 13.86
CA GLU A 443 12.93 6.75 15.20
C GLU A 443 12.73 5.35 15.77
N LEU A 444 13.17 5.16 17.00
CA LEU A 444 13.01 3.89 17.72
C LEU A 444 11.57 3.67 18.18
N GLN A 445 10.82 4.76 18.36
CA GLN A 445 9.46 4.69 18.84
C GLN A 445 8.49 4.68 17.66
N ILE A 446 7.54 3.75 17.71
CA ILE A 446 6.39 3.70 16.81
C ILE A 446 5.30 4.62 17.36
N TRP A 447 4.76 5.49 16.53
CA TRP A 447 3.75 6.47 16.89
C TRP A 447 2.36 5.99 16.50
N LYS A 448 1.45 5.93 17.46
CA LYS A 448 0.04 5.60 17.22
C LYS A 448 -0.76 6.88 17.02
N TRP A 449 -1.57 6.90 15.94
CA TRP A 449 -2.51 8.00 15.66
C TRP A 449 -3.96 7.54 15.68
#